data_5664fa7017f61e40c53b8c06b2bcfd00
#
_entry.id   5664fa7017f61e40c53b8c06b2bcfd00
#
_cell.length_a   1.000
_cell.length_b   1.000
_cell.length_c   1.000
_cell.angle_alpha   90.00
_cell.angle_beta   90.00
_cell.angle_gamma   90.00
#
_symmetry.space_group_name_H-M   'P 1'
#
loop_
_entity.id
_entity.type
_entity.pdbx_description
1 polymer ?
#
loop_
_entity_poly.entity_id
_entity_poly.type
_entity_poly.pdbx_seq_one_letter_code
_entity_poly.pdbx_strand_id
1 'polypeptide(L)'
;MKIVILDGYTTNPGDLSWDFLNEIGTYTVYDRTPKEKIVERAQGCDIIITNKTPIDARTIAALPELKFITLLSTGFNVVDVDFAREKGIPVSNVPCYSTSAVAQLVFAFILEHTNRVALHSEAVHGGEWSSCPNFCFWKSPLTELQGKTTGIIGYGKIGKAVAKIAEAFGMDVLANSRSAKVGDCDGAVRFVETDELLKKSDFVTLHCPLTPQTTGLVNAEFIAKMKPNAFLINTSRGPVVDEQALADALKSGRISGAGVDVLSTEPPKESNPLLGCENCLITPHIAWAGFETRTRLVGIVEENLRAFVKGEPINVVNK
;
A
#
# COMPACT_ATOMS: atom_id res chain seq x y z
N MET A 1 -20.63 13.73 -21.97
CA MET A 1 -19.67 14.38 -21.07
C MET A 1 -18.28 14.28 -21.66
N LYS A 2 -17.39 15.20 -21.33
CA LYS A 2 -15.99 15.17 -21.75
C LYS A 2 -15.12 14.74 -20.56
N ILE A 3 -14.35 13.69 -20.72
CA ILE A 3 -13.62 13.01 -19.65
C ILE A 3 -12.12 13.04 -19.95
N VAL A 4 -11.30 13.30 -18.95
CA VAL A 4 -9.85 13.16 -19.08
C VAL A 4 -9.29 12.24 -18.01
N ILE A 5 -8.42 11.29 -18.41
CA ILE A 5 -7.58 10.51 -17.52
C ILE A 5 -6.18 11.10 -17.58
N LEU A 6 -5.69 11.63 -16.47
CA LEU A 6 -4.44 12.41 -16.46
C LEU A 6 -3.18 11.54 -16.30
N ASP A 7 -3.30 10.33 -15.75
CA ASP A 7 -2.17 9.44 -15.43
C ASP A 7 -2.58 7.96 -15.43
N GLY A 8 -3.12 7.51 -16.57
CA GLY A 8 -3.71 6.17 -16.70
C GLY A 8 -2.72 5.01 -16.69
N TYR A 9 -1.44 5.23 -17.05
CA TYR A 9 -0.48 4.17 -17.30
C TYR A 9 -0.28 3.18 -16.15
N THR A 10 -0.14 3.66 -14.92
CA THR A 10 0.10 2.78 -13.77
C THR A 10 -1.10 1.89 -13.44
N THR A 11 -2.31 2.33 -13.78
CA THR A 11 -3.53 1.54 -13.59
C THR A 11 -3.79 0.61 -14.77
N ASN A 12 -3.53 1.08 -15.99
CA ASN A 12 -3.74 0.33 -17.23
C ASN A 12 -2.55 0.55 -18.18
N PRO A 13 -1.50 -0.27 -18.07
CA PRO A 13 -0.36 -0.22 -19.00
C PRO A 13 -0.66 -0.81 -20.39
N GLY A 14 -1.92 -1.14 -20.69
CA GLY A 14 -2.37 -1.71 -21.95
C GLY A 14 -3.03 -3.09 -21.83
N ASP A 15 -3.22 -3.57 -20.61
CA ASP A 15 -3.82 -4.89 -20.32
C ASP A 15 -5.26 -4.81 -19.76
N LEU A 16 -5.80 -3.60 -19.60
CA LEU A 16 -7.20 -3.33 -19.25
C LEU A 16 -7.84 -2.44 -20.31
N SER A 17 -9.17 -2.29 -20.25
CA SER A 17 -9.92 -1.41 -21.17
C SER A 17 -10.53 -0.21 -20.43
N TRP A 18 -10.61 0.92 -21.13
CA TRP A 18 -11.39 2.11 -20.76
C TRP A 18 -12.68 2.23 -21.59
N ASP A 19 -13.08 1.18 -22.35
CA ASP A 19 -14.18 1.27 -23.32
C ASP A 19 -15.54 1.59 -22.71
N PHE A 20 -15.76 1.26 -21.43
CA PHE A 20 -16.96 1.65 -20.69
C PHE A 20 -17.18 3.17 -20.66
N LEU A 21 -16.13 3.98 -20.84
CA LEU A 21 -16.24 5.44 -20.90
C LEU A 21 -16.97 5.92 -22.14
N ASN A 22 -16.99 5.14 -23.24
CA ASN A 22 -17.74 5.50 -24.45
C ASN A 22 -19.26 5.60 -24.21
N GLU A 23 -19.77 4.89 -23.20
CA GLU A 23 -21.19 4.96 -22.82
C GLU A 23 -21.51 6.22 -22.00
N ILE A 24 -20.48 6.88 -21.45
CA ILE A 24 -20.62 8.07 -20.59
C ILE A 24 -20.33 9.34 -21.38
N GLY A 25 -19.38 9.30 -22.31
CA GLY A 25 -19.01 10.46 -23.11
C GLY A 25 -17.76 10.25 -23.97
N THR A 26 -17.18 11.33 -24.41
CA THR A 26 -15.86 11.33 -25.07
C THR A 26 -14.74 11.39 -24.04
N TYR A 27 -13.68 10.64 -24.25
CA TYR A 27 -12.57 10.63 -23.30
C TYR A 27 -11.20 10.72 -23.97
N THR A 28 -10.24 11.23 -23.20
CA THR A 28 -8.82 11.25 -23.57
C THR A 28 -8.01 10.65 -22.43
N VAL A 29 -7.09 9.76 -22.76
CA VAL A 29 -6.19 9.14 -21.79
C VAL A 29 -4.76 9.64 -22.00
N TYR A 30 -4.15 10.11 -20.93
CA TYR A 30 -2.73 10.39 -20.88
C TYR A 30 -2.03 9.39 -19.96
N ASP A 31 -0.91 8.86 -20.39
CA ASP A 31 -0.09 7.97 -19.58
C ASP A 31 0.41 8.64 -18.30
N ARG A 32 0.89 9.88 -18.45
CA ARG A 32 1.38 10.77 -17.38
C ARG A 32 1.12 12.20 -17.76
N THR A 33 0.83 13.05 -16.78
CA THR A 33 0.63 14.48 -17.00
C THR A 33 1.60 15.30 -16.15
N PRO A 34 2.56 16.00 -16.73
CA PRO A 34 3.39 16.95 -16.02
C PRO A 34 2.53 18.07 -15.39
N LYS A 35 2.99 18.59 -14.24
CA LYS A 35 2.21 19.56 -13.44
C LYS A 35 1.78 20.78 -14.24
N GLU A 36 2.64 21.30 -15.09
CA GLU A 36 2.41 22.48 -15.96
C GLU A 36 1.39 22.21 -17.08
N LYS A 37 1.07 20.96 -17.36
CA LYS A 37 0.14 20.55 -18.42
C LYS A 37 -1.26 20.16 -17.90
N ILE A 38 -1.48 20.16 -16.58
CA ILE A 38 -2.72 19.67 -16.00
C ILE A 38 -3.92 20.47 -16.49
N VAL A 39 -3.85 21.80 -16.34
CA VAL A 39 -4.96 22.70 -16.75
C VAL A 39 -5.20 22.61 -18.26
N GLU A 40 -4.15 22.64 -19.09
CA GLU A 40 -4.26 22.54 -20.55
C GLU A 40 -4.98 21.26 -20.97
N ARG A 41 -4.62 20.11 -20.35
CA ARG A 41 -5.19 18.80 -20.69
C ARG A 41 -6.60 18.59 -20.16
N ALA A 42 -6.95 19.21 -19.04
CA ALA A 42 -8.26 19.11 -18.43
C ALA A 42 -9.25 20.22 -18.86
N GLN A 43 -8.80 21.19 -19.65
CA GLN A 43 -9.64 22.32 -20.08
C GLN A 43 -10.87 21.86 -20.85
N GLY A 44 -12.04 22.37 -20.45
CA GLY A 44 -13.34 22.04 -21.04
C GLY A 44 -13.79 20.60 -20.76
N CYS A 45 -13.18 19.90 -19.79
CA CYS A 45 -13.63 18.58 -19.35
C CYS A 45 -14.63 18.70 -18.21
N ASP A 46 -15.67 17.85 -18.26
CA ASP A 46 -16.64 17.69 -17.17
C ASP A 46 -16.09 16.84 -16.02
N ILE A 47 -15.22 15.87 -16.36
CA ILE A 47 -14.75 14.84 -15.42
C ILE A 47 -13.24 14.67 -15.51
N ILE A 48 -12.57 14.66 -14.36
CA ILE A 48 -11.17 14.25 -14.23
C ILE A 48 -11.10 12.89 -13.55
N ILE A 49 -10.30 11.98 -14.12
CA ILE A 49 -9.88 10.72 -13.53
C ILE A 49 -8.38 10.78 -13.30
N THR A 50 -7.92 10.53 -12.08
CA THR A 50 -6.49 10.60 -11.75
C THR A 50 -6.08 9.65 -10.63
N ASN A 51 -4.81 9.23 -10.62
CA ASN A 51 -4.21 8.43 -9.54
C ASN A 51 -3.31 9.30 -8.64
N LYS A 52 -2.30 9.92 -9.26
CA LYS A 52 -1.24 10.66 -8.55
C LYS A 52 -1.04 12.09 -9.04
N THR A 53 -1.66 12.46 -10.17
CA THR A 53 -1.58 13.84 -10.67
C THR A 53 -2.28 14.78 -9.70
N PRO A 54 -1.59 15.79 -9.15
CA PRO A 54 -2.16 16.68 -8.14
C PRO A 54 -3.22 17.63 -8.74
N ILE A 55 -4.37 17.70 -8.08
CA ILE A 55 -5.47 18.59 -8.42
C ILE A 55 -5.67 19.57 -7.25
N ASP A 56 -4.87 20.62 -7.23
CA ASP A 56 -4.91 21.66 -6.20
C ASP A 56 -6.03 22.69 -6.46
N ALA A 57 -6.25 23.59 -5.49
CA ALA A 57 -7.26 24.66 -5.59
C ALA A 57 -7.09 25.53 -6.83
N ARG A 58 -5.84 25.80 -7.26
CA ARG A 58 -5.57 26.62 -8.45
C ARG A 58 -5.99 25.90 -9.72
N THR A 59 -5.72 24.59 -9.79
CA THR A 59 -6.15 23.73 -10.89
C THR A 59 -7.67 23.69 -10.99
N ILE A 60 -8.37 23.47 -9.86
CA ILE A 60 -9.84 23.44 -9.82
C ILE A 60 -10.41 24.80 -10.24
N ALA A 61 -9.87 25.89 -9.74
CA ALA A 61 -10.33 27.24 -10.08
C ALA A 61 -10.16 27.59 -11.57
N ALA A 62 -9.18 27.00 -12.25
CA ALA A 62 -8.92 27.20 -13.67
C ALA A 62 -9.82 26.35 -14.60
N LEU A 63 -10.66 25.47 -14.05
CA LEU A 63 -11.49 24.51 -14.79
C LEU A 63 -12.98 24.72 -14.48
N PRO A 64 -13.61 25.79 -15.00
CA PRO A 64 -15.00 26.15 -14.66
C PRO A 64 -16.04 25.12 -15.11
N GLU A 65 -15.72 24.27 -16.09
CA GLU A 65 -16.61 23.21 -16.57
C GLU A 65 -16.53 21.91 -15.75
N LEU A 66 -15.56 21.80 -14.83
CA LEU A 66 -15.33 20.59 -14.04
C LEU A 66 -16.49 20.34 -13.07
N LYS A 67 -17.07 19.15 -13.14
CA LYS A 67 -18.24 18.72 -12.35
C LYS A 67 -17.97 17.55 -11.41
N PHE A 68 -16.94 16.75 -11.70
CA PHE A 68 -16.64 15.55 -10.94
C PHE A 68 -15.16 15.17 -11.02
N ILE A 69 -14.62 14.69 -9.92
CA ILE A 69 -13.30 14.07 -9.86
C ILE A 69 -13.44 12.67 -9.31
N THR A 70 -12.88 11.66 -10.00
CA THR A 70 -12.77 10.31 -9.45
C THR A 70 -11.31 9.85 -9.45
N LEU A 71 -10.93 9.19 -8.37
CA LEU A 71 -9.56 8.75 -8.15
C LEU A 71 -9.38 7.27 -8.56
N LEU A 72 -8.20 6.93 -9.05
CA LEU A 72 -7.74 5.56 -9.30
C LEU A 72 -7.03 5.00 -8.05
N SER A 73 -7.50 5.38 -6.86
CA SER A 73 -6.86 5.01 -5.60
C SER A 73 -7.81 5.15 -4.41
N THR A 74 -7.47 4.50 -3.28
CA THR A 74 -8.14 4.74 -2.00
C THR A 74 -7.71 6.07 -1.36
N GLY A 75 -6.41 6.41 -1.46
CA GLY A 75 -5.89 7.70 -0.97
C GLY A 75 -6.34 8.85 -1.86
N PHE A 76 -6.68 9.98 -1.27
CA PHE A 76 -7.23 11.16 -1.98
C PHE A 76 -6.46 12.45 -1.71
N ASN A 77 -5.33 12.37 -1.04
CA ASN A 77 -4.49 13.51 -0.67
C ASN A 77 -3.87 14.27 -1.87
N VAL A 78 -4.03 13.78 -3.07
CA VAL A 78 -3.62 14.45 -4.31
C VAL A 78 -4.65 15.48 -4.80
N VAL A 79 -5.85 15.51 -4.21
CA VAL A 79 -6.91 16.47 -4.54
C VAL A 79 -7.14 17.38 -3.35
N ASP A 80 -7.28 18.69 -3.61
CA ASP A 80 -7.80 19.65 -2.63
C ASP A 80 -9.31 19.44 -2.48
N VAL A 81 -9.65 18.51 -1.59
CA VAL A 81 -11.04 18.07 -1.38
C VAL A 81 -11.90 19.13 -0.71
N ASP A 82 -11.30 20.02 0.08
CA ASP A 82 -12.03 21.11 0.74
C ASP A 82 -12.42 22.18 -0.29
N PHE A 83 -11.50 22.60 -1.15
CA PHE A 83 -11.81 23.52 -2.21
C PHE A 83 -12.78 22.95 -3.25
N ALA A 84 -12.64 21.65 -3.58
CA ALA A 84 -13.61 20.96 -4.45
C ALA A 84 -15.02 21.00 -3.84
N ARG A 85 -15.16 20.77 -2.52
CA ARG A 85 -16.44 20.88 -1.80
C ARG A 85 -17.03 22.29 -1.89
N GLU A 86 -16.22 23.34 -1.68
CA GLU A 86 -16.64 24.73 -1.80
C GLU A 86 -17.18 25.06 -3.21
N LYS A 87 -16.65 24.40 -4.24
CA LYS A 87 -17.12 24.53 -5.63
C LYS A 87 -18.28 23.60 -5.98
N GLY A 88 -18.77 22.79 -5.05
CA GLY A 88 -19.84 21.83 -5.31
C GLY A 88 -19.40 20.65 -6.20
N ILE A 89 -18.10 20.38 -6.30
CA ILE A 89 -17.54 19.29 -7.11
C ILE A 89 -17.33 18.07 -6.22
N PRO A 90 -18.11 16.99 -6.35
CA PRO A 90 -17.87 15.76 -5.60
C PRO A 90 -16.57 15.10 -6.05
N VAL A 91 -15.84 14.55 -5.08
CA VAL A 91 -14.62 13.80 -5.28
C VAL A 91 -14.85 12.37 -4.78
N SER A 92 -14.76 11.38 -5.65
CA SER A 92 -14.91 9.97 -5.30
C SER A 92 -13.58 9.23 -5.34
N ASN A 93 -13.40 8.31 -4.39
CA ASN A 93 -12.24 7.43 -4.37
C ASN A 93 -12.64 5.96 -4.65
N VAL A 94 -11.66 5.05 -4.61
CA VAL A 94 -11.88 3.60 -4.75
C VAL A 94 -11.55 2.91 -3.42
N PRO A 95 -12.56 2.64 -2.58
CA PRO A 95 -12.32 1.99 -1.29
C PRO A 95 -12.14 0.49 -1.43
N CYS A 96 -11.25 -0.10 -0.62
CA CYS A 96 -11.18 -1.54 -0.34
C CYS A 96 -10.87 -2.49 -1.52
N TYR A 97 -10.48 -2.00 -2.68
CA TYR A 97 -10.23 -2.82 -3.87
C TYR A 97 -9.01 -3.74 -3.75
N SER A 98 -8.01 -3.35 -2.94
CA SER A 98 -6.70 -4.02 -2.85
C SER A 98 -6.47 -4.81 -1.55
N THR A 99 -7.49 -4.99 -0.70
CA THR A 99 -7.33 -5.60 0.63
C THR A 99 -6.60 -6.94 0.58
N SER A 100 -7.03 -7.86 -0.28
CA SER A 100 -6.42 -9.19 -0.41
C SER A 100 -5.01 -9.12 -1.00
N ALA A 101 -4.80 -8.27 -2.00
CA ALA A 101 -3.49 -8.12 -2.64
C ALA A 101 -2.44 -7.56 -1.68
N VAL A 102 -2.80 -6.57 -0.84
CA VAL A 102 -1.90 -6.05 0.20
C VAL A 102 -1.57 -7.14 1.22
N ALA A 103 -2.55 -7.90 1.70
CA ALA A 103 -2.30 -9.02 2.61
C ALA A 103 -1.42 -10.11 1.98
N GLN A 104 -1.60 -10.39 0.69
CA GLN A 104 -0.74 -11.31 -0.07
C GLN A 104 0.71 -10.81 -0.11
N LEU A 105 0.96 -9.52 -0.38
CA LEU A 105 2.32 -8.99 -0.41
C LEU A 105 2.98 -8.99 0.97
N VAL A 106 2.22 -8.77 2.06
CA VAL A 106 2.75 -8.93 3.43
C VAL A 106 3.31 -10.33 3.61
N PHE A 107 2.57 -11.36 3.20
CA PHE A 107 3.05 -12.74 3.30
C PHE A 107 4.13 -13.09 2.29
N ALA A 108 4.17 -12.46 1.13
CA ALA A 108 5.29 -12.59 0.20
C ALA A 108 6.60 -12.10 0.84
N PHE A 109 6.59 -10.96 1.55
CA PHE A 109 7.75 -10.50 2.33
C PHE A 109 8.13 -11.46 3.45
N ILE A 110 7.15 -11.94 4.23
CA ILE A 110 7.38 -12.89 5.33
C ILE A 110 8.01 -14.17 4.77
N LEU A 111 7.44 -14.73 3.71
CA LEU A 111 7.92 -15.99 3.11
C LEU A 111 9.27 -15.81 2.41
N GLU A 112 9.53 -14.70 1.76
CA GLU A 112 10.87 -14.44 1.20
C GLU A 112 11.90 -14.28 2.32
N HIS A 113 11.58 -13.58 3.41
CA HIS A 113 12.49 -13.47 4.55
C HIS A 113 12.80 -14.82 5.20
N THR A 114 11.79 -15.70 5.34
CA THR A 114 11.92 -16.96 6.07
C THR A 114 12.43 -18.13 5.24
N ASN A 115 12.15 -18.17 3.94
CA ASN A 115 12.48 -19.28 3.06
C ASN A 115 13.53 -18.95 2.00
N ARG A 116 13.70 -17.66 1.62
CA ARG A 116 14.68 -17.21 0.63
C ARG A 116 14.62 -18.03 -0.67
N VAL A 117 13.40 -18.28 -1.19
CA VAL A 117 13.17 -19.18 -2.33
C VAL A 117 13.97 -18.76 -3.56
N ALA A 118 14.01 -17.46 -3.86
CA ALA A 118 14.77 -16.93 -4.99
C ALA A 118 16.27 -17.25 -4.87
N LEU A 119 16.87 -17.01 -3.70
CA LEU A 119 18.28 -17.28 -3.42
C LEU A 119 18.63 -18.77 -3.61
N HIS A 120 17.78 -19.67 -3.10
CA HIS A 120 18.03 -21.12 -3.23
C HIS A 120 17.84 -21.60 -4.67
N SER A 121 16.83 -21.07 -5.38
CA SER A 121 16.62 -21.40 -6.80
C SER A 121 17.78 -20.95 -7.67
N GLU A 122 18.32 -19.74 -7.43
CA GLU A 122 19.49 -19.22 -8.14
C GLU A 122 20.73 -20.12 -7.91
N ALA A 123 20.99 -20.53 -6.67
CA ALA A 123 22.07 -21.42 -6.32
C ALA A 123 21.93 -22.80 -7.04
N VAL A 124 20.72 -23.34 -7.13
CA VAL A 124 20.45 -24.60 -7.86
C VAL A 124 20.75 -24.43 -9.37
N HIS A 125 20.25 -23.35 -9.97
CA HIS A 125 20.52 -23.06 -11.39
C HIS A 125 22.01 -22.77 -11.65
N GLY A 126 22.74 -22.25 -10.66
CA GLY A 126 24.18 -22.07 -10.67
C GLY A 126 24.98 -23.38 -10.56
N GLY A 127 24.33 -24.55 -10.39
CA GLY A 127 24.97 -25.87 -10.31
C GLY A 127 25.44 -26.27 -8.93
N GLU A 128 25.17 -25.48 -7.88
CA GLU A 128 25.62 -25.77 -6.52
C GLU A 128 25.02 -27.09 -5.98
N TRP A 129 23.79 -27.41 -6.34
CA TRP A 129 23.18 -28.67 -5.90
C TRP A 129 23.76 -29.89 -6.62
N SER A 130 24.03 -29.77 -7.94
CA SER A 130 24.60 -30.86 -8.71
C SER A 130 26.03 -31.24 -8.25
N SER A 131 26.74 -30.28 -7.65
CA SER A 131 28.10 -30.49 -7.10
C SER A 131 28.10 -30.75 -5.58
N CYS A 132 26.91 -30.67 -4.93
CA CYS A 132 26.79 -30.87 -3.47
C CYS A 132 26.99 -32.34 -3.11
N PRO A 133 27.83 -32.69 -2.11
CA PRO A 133 27.99 -34.08 -1.63
C PRO A 133 26.79 -34.58 -0.84
N ASN A 134 25.90 -33.66 -0.40
CA ASN A 134 24.72 -34.00 0.37
C ASN A 134 23.46 -33.91 -0.50
N PHE A 135 22.36 -34.59 -0.08
CA PHE A 135 21.09 -34.55 -0.81
C PHE A 135 20.39 -33.19 -0.76
N CYS A 136 20.78 -32.32 0.14
CA CYS A 136 20.26 -30.96 0.28
C CYS A 136 21.31 -30.00 0.85
N PHE A 137 21.05 -28.70 0.70
CA PHE A 137 21.80 -27.62 1.33
C PHE A 137 20.87 -26.40 1.54
N TRP A 138 21.30 -25.46 2.36
CA TRP A 138 20.64 -24.16 2.52
C TRP A 138 21.68 -23.05 2.65
N LYS A 139 21.37 -21.87 2.09
CA LYS A 139 22.26 -20.69 2.02
C LYS A 139 22.05 -19.74 3.20
N SER A 140 20.95 -19.88 3.92
CA SER A 140 20.57 -19.03 5.07
C SER A 140 19.73 -19.84 6.06
N PRO A 141 19.67 -19.45 7.34
CA PRO A 141 18.73 -20.03 8.27
C PRO A 141 17.30 -19.96 7.75
N LEU A 142 16.60 -21.10 7.79
CA LEU A 142 15.18 -21.19 7.44
C LEU A 142 14.33 -21.09 8.71
N THR A 143 13.15 -20.46 8.60
CA THR A 143 12.26 -20.26 9.75
C THR A 143 10.87 -20.77 9.42
N GLU A 144 10.33 -21.62 10.29
CA GLU A 144 8.95 -22.07 10.23
C GLU A 144 8.03 -21.04 10.90
N LEU A 145 6.85 -20.78 10.31
CA LEU A 145 5.90 -19.78 10.81
C LEU A 145 5.02 -20.31 11.94
N GLN A 146 4.77 -21.61 12.02
CA GLN A 146 3.94 -22.20 13.06
C GLN A 146 4.46 -21.82 14.45
N GLY A 147 3.57 -21.34 15.32
CA GLY A 147 3.90 -20.90 16.69
C GLY A 147 4.67 -19.56 16.77
N LYS A 148 4.93 -18.88 15.63
CA LYS A 148 5.45 -17.51 15.63
C LYS A 148 4.32 -16.51 15.86
N THR A 149 4.66 -15.32 16.33
CA THR A 149 3.68 -14.26 16.61
C THR A 149 3.75 -13.17 15.57
N THR A 150 2.59 -12.83 14.98
CA THR A 150 2.40 -11.64 14.13
C THR A 150 1.74 -10.52 14.93
N GLY A 151 2.38 -9.36 15.00
CA GLY A 151 1.85 -8.12 15.58
C GLY A 151 1.30 -7.20 14.50
N ILE A 152 0.05 -6.81 14.59
CA ILE A 152 -0.67 -6.00 13.60
C ILE A 152 -0.95 -4.61 14.19
N ILE A 153 -0.31 -3.58 13.65
CA ILE A 153 -0.59 -2.17 13.98
C ILE A 153 -1.61 -1.62 12.98
N GLY A 154 -2.85 -1.44 13.45
CA GLY A 154 -3.99 -1.05 12.60
C GLY A 154 -4.82 -2.25 12.14
N TYR A 155 -5.87 -2.58 12.90
CA TYR A 155 -6.73 -3.73 12.66
C TYR A 155 -8.01 -3.34 11.88
N GLY A 156 -7.79 -2.75 10.68
CA GLY A 156 -8.84 -2.48 9.70
C GLY A 156 -9.05 -3.67 8.75
N LYS A 157 -9.64 -3.44 7.56
CA LYS A 157 -9.92 -4.50 6.57
C LYS A 157 -8.65 -5.26 6.16
N ILE A 158 -7.53 -4.57 5.96
CA ILE A 158 -6.24 -5.19 5.59
C ILE A 158 -5.68 -5.97 6.77
N GLY A 159 -5.61 -5.38 7.97
CA GLY A 159 -5.13 -6.07 9.17
C GLY A 159 -5.92 -7.35 9.47
N LYS A 160 -7.25 -7.33 9.28
CA LYS A 160 -8.10 -8.53 9.38
C LYS A 160 -7.77 -9.59 8.32
N ALA A 161 -7.47 -9.19 7.09
CA ALA A 161 -7.08 -10.13 6.05
C ALA A 161 -5.70 -10.75 6.33
N VAL A 162 -4.75 -9.97 6.84
CA VAL A 162 -3.43 -10.46 7.29
C VAL A 162 -3.58 -11.43 8.45
N ALA A 163 -4.42 -11.12 9.45
CA ALA A 163 -4.68 -11.99 10.59
C ALA A 163 -5.16 -13.37 10.15
N LYS A 164 -6.14 -13.44 9.25
CA LYS A 164 -6.68 -14.71 8.71
C LYS A 164 -5.61 -15.57 8.02
N ILE A 165 -4.68 -14.96 7.32
CA ILE A 165 -3.57 -15.71 6.68
C ILE A 165 -2.57 -16.16 7.73
N ALA A 166 -2.25 -15.31 8.73
CA ALA A 166 -1.38 -15.69 9.85
C ALA A 166 -1.93 -16.89 10.62
N GLU A 167 -3.22 -16.88 10.95
CA GLU A 167 -3.91 -18.00 11.60
C GLU A 167 -3.81 -19.30 10.77
N ALA A 168 -3.95 -19.22 9.44
CA ALA A 168 -3.83 -20.37 8.54
C ALA A 168 -2.41 -20.96 8.52
N PHE A 169 -1.38 -20.16 8.82
CA PHE A 169 0.00 -20.61 9.02
C PHE A 169 0.28 -21.10 10.46
N GLY A 170 -0.74 -21.17 11.33
CA GLY A 170 -0.57 -21.57 12.73
C GLY A 170 0.18 -20.55 13.59
N MET A 171 0.13 -19.26 13.21
CA MET A 171 0.75 -18.17 13.96
C MET A 171 -0.19 -17.63 15.03
N ASP A 172 0.37 -17.15 16.14
CA ASP A 172 -0.35 -16.30 17.10
C ASP A 172 -0.51 -14.89 16.55
N VAL A 173 -1.67 -14.27 16.77
CA VAL A 173 -1.95 -12.92 16.28
C VAL A 173 -2.24 -11.95 17.42
N LEU A 174 -1.42 -10.91 17.52
CA LEU A 174 -1.63 -9.75 18.38
C LEU A 174 -1.99 -8.54 17.53
N ALA A 175 -2.94 -7.73 17.98
CA ALA A 175 -3.33 -6.52 17.26
C ALA A 175 -3.36 -5.31 18.19
N ASN A 176 -3.06 -4.14 17.63
CA ASN A 176 -3.30 -2.85 18.23
C ASN A 176 -4.18 -2.00 17.30
N SER A 177 -5.27 -1.46 17.84
CA SER A 177 -6.22 -0.67 17.07
C SER A 177 -6.91 0.36 17.96
N ARG A 178 -7.11 1.57 17.43
CA ARG A 178 -7.86 2.62 18.15
C ARG A 178 -9.33 2.29 18.35
N SER A 179 -9.91 1.38 17.57
CA SER A 179 -11.32 0.98 17.61
C SER A 179 -11.60 -0.24 18.46
N ALA A 180 -10.59 -0.85 19.06
CA ALA A 180 -10.71 -2.01 19.93
C ALA A 180 -10.09 -1.72 21.31
N LYS A 181 -10.62 -2.33 22.36
CA LYS A 181 -10.05 -2.18 23.70
C LYS A 181 -8.99 -3.26 23.94
N VAL A 182 -7.97 -2.90 24.69
CA VAL A 182 -6.96 -3.84 25.16
C VAL A 182 -7.64 -4.91 26.01
N GLY A 183 -7.31 -6.18 25.73
CA GLY A 183 -7.92 -7.35 26.36
C GLY A 183 -9.09 -7.95 25.57
N ASP A 184 -9.67 -7.23 24.62
CA ASP A 184 -10.67 -7.79 23.71
C ASP A 184 -10.05 -8.82 22.77
N CYS A 185 -10.90 -9.63 22.12
CA CYS A 185 -10.52 -10.61 21.10
C CYS A 185 -11.45 -10.50 19.87
N ASP A 186 -10.92 -10.81 18.68
CA ASP A 186 -11.68 -11.06 17.45
C ASP A 186 -11.26 -12.45 16.95
N GLY A 187 -12.00 -13.51 17.34
CA GLY A 187 -11.56 -14.90 17.17
C GLY A 187 -10.30 -15.20 17.97
N ALA A 188 -9.23 -15.65 17.29
CA ALA A 188 -7.93 -15.93 17.92
C ALA A 188 -7.05 -14.66 18.08
N VAL A 189 -7.42 -13.54 17.45
CA VAL A 189 -6.68 -12.29 17.53
C VAL A 189 -6.90 -11.62 18.89
N ARG A 190 -5.82 -11.32 19.62
CA ARG A 190 -5.87 -10.60 20.90
C ARG A 190 -5.46 -9.14 20.73
N PHE A 191 -6.24 -8.22 21.29
CA PHE A 191 -5.90 -6.79 21.31
C PHE A 191 -5.05 -6.46 22.52
N VAL A 192 -3.87 -5.89 22.28
CA VAL A 192 -2.87 -5.58 23.29
C VAL A 192 -2.32 -4.17 23.12
N GLU A 193 -1.65 -3.66 24.17
CA GLU A 193 -0.88 -2.43 24.06
C GLU A 193 0.29 -2.58 23.08
N THR A 194 0.67 -1.47 22.45
CA THR A 194 1.77 -1.46 21.45
C THR A 194 3.06 -2.06 22.04
N ASP A 195 3.43 -1.72 23.24
CA ASP A 195 4.65 -2.23 23.88
C ASP A 195 4.64 -3.74 24.08
N GLU A 196 3.48 -4.32 24.44
CA GLU A 196 3.32 -5.77 24.56
C GLU A 196 3.42 -6.43 23.18
N LEU A 197 2.75 -5.85 22.17
CA LEU A 197 2.80 -6.33 20.80
C LEU A 197 4.25 -6.39 20.31
N LEU A 198 5.03 -5.32 20.45
CA LEU A 198 6.42 -5.24 19.99
C LEU A 198 7.32 -6.25 20.66
N LYS A 199 7.19 -6.43 21.99
CA LYS A 199 8.01 -7.38 22.75
C LYS A 199 7.72 -8.85 22.42
N LYS A 200 6.52 -9.17 21.95
CA LYS A 200 6.10 -10.55 21.71
C LYS A 200 6.13 -10.97 20.24
N SER A 201 6.10 -10.02 19.30
CA SER A 201 5.97 -10.33 17.87
C SER A 201 7.29 -10.67 17.21
N ASP A 202 7.27 -11.71 16.39
CA ASP A 202 8.37 -12.07 15.48
C ASP A 202 8.24 -11.27 14.17
N PHE A 203 7.01 -10.98 13.75
CA PHE A 203 6.68 -10.17 12.59
C PHE A 203 5.79 -9.01 13.03
N VAL A 204 6.15 -7.77 12.67
CA VAL A 204 5.34 -6.58 12.95
C VAL A 204 4.91 -5.95 11.63
N THR A 205 3.59 -5.81 11.41
CA THR A 205 3.06 -5.30 10.15
C THR A 205 2.17 -4.07 10.37
N LEU A 206 2.35 -3.07 9.49
CA LEU A 206 1.73 -1.76 9.62
C LEU A 206 0.56 -1.60 8.64
N HIS A 207 -0.65 -1.35 9.16
CA HIS A 207 -1.88 -1.13 8.38
C HIS A 207 -2.66 0.09 8.89
N CYS A 208 -1.99 0.98 9.62
CA CYS A 208 -2.58 2.23 10.06
C CYS A 208 -2.53 3.30 8.94
N PRO A 209 -3.48 4.23 8.89
CA PRO A 209 -3.41 5.37 7.98
C PRO A 209 -2.30 6.34 8.40
N LEU A 210 -1.79 7.12 7.46
CA LEU A 210 -0.90 8.24 7.76
C LEU A 210 -1.73 9.39 8.35
N THR A 211 -1.39 9.78 9.55
CA THR A 211 -1.97 10.91 10.29
C THR A 211 -0.86 11.63 11.07
N PRO A 212 -1.10 12.83 11.63
CA PRO A 212 -0.11 13.46 12.49
C PRO A 212 0.39 12.55 13.63
N GLN A 213 -0.48 11.66 14.15
CA GLN A 213 -0.14 10.74 15.26
C GLN A 213 0.62 9.49 14.79
N THR A 214 0.55 9.13 13.51
CA THR A 214 1.23 7.96 12.96
C THR A 214 2.44 8.31 12.10
N THR A 215 2.67 9.59 11.83
CA THR A 215 3.89 10.07 11.19
C THR A 215 5.08 9.79 12.10
N GLY A 216 6.11 9.06 11.59
CA GLY A 216 7.27 8.66 12.36
C GLY A 216 6.94 7.73 13.53
N LEU A 217 5.81 7.02 13.50
CA LEU A 217 5.42 6.06 14.53
C LEU A 217 6.53 5.03 14.77
N VAL A 218 7.09 4.49 13.70
CA VAL A 218 8.21 3.56 13.76
C VAL A 218 9.53 4.34 13.77
N ASN A 219 9.93 4.76 14.94
CA ASN A 219 11.18 5.44 15.24
C ASN A 219 12.15 4.52 15.98
N ALA A 220 13.29 5.01 16.38
CA ALA A 220 14.32 4.26 17.10
C ALA A 220 13.79 3.64 18.42
N GLU A 221 12.95 4.36 19.17
CA GLU A 221 12.34 3.85 20.42
C GLU A 221 11.39 2.69 20.15
N PHE A 222 10.54 2.81 19.13
CA PHE A 222 9.64 1.73 18.69
C PHE A 222 10.44 0.48 18.33
N ILE A 223 11.48 0.62 17.47
CA ILE A 223 12.32 -0.48 17.03
C ILE A 223 13.09 -1.10 18.21
N ALA A 224 13.54 -0.30 19.16
CA ALA A 224 14.22 -0.78 20.35
C ALA A 224 13.35 -1.70 21.23
N LYS A 225 12.02 -1.62 21.14
CA LYS A 225 11.07 -2.48 21.87
C LYS A 225 10.77 -3.80 21.15
N MET A 226 11.08 -3.92 19.84
CA MET A 226 10.87 -5.14 19.08
C MET A 226 11.81 -6.27 19.52
N LYS A 227 11.49 -7.51 19.22
CA LYS A 227 12.43 -8.63 19.39
C LYS A 227 13.70 -8.43 18.53
N PRO A 228 14.87 -8.89 18.96
CA PRO A 228 16.11 -8.80 18.16
C PRO A 228 16.01 -9.46 16.79
N ASN A 229 15.22 -10.54 16.67
CA ASN A 229 15.03 -11.27 15.41
C ASN A 229 13.71 -10.89 14.71
N ALA A 230 13.07 -9.79 15.09
CA ALA A 230 11.83 -9.38 14.48
C ALA A 230 12.04 -8.89 13.05
N PHE A 231 11.01 -9.06 12.23
CA PHE A 231 10.92 -8.55 10.87
C PHE A 231 9.79 -7.52 10.78
N LEU A 232 10.09 -6.31 10.28
CA LEU A 232 9.10 -5.22 10.14
C LEU A 232 8.54 -5.18 8.74
N ILE A 233 7.22 -5.00 8.59
CA ILE A 233 6.58 -4.88 7.27
C ILE A 233 5.78 -3.56 7.18
N ASN A 234 6.05 -2.76 6.16
CA ASN A 234 5.27 -1.56 5.84
C ASN A 234 4.68 -1.61 4.43
N THR A 235 3.39 -1.89 4.34
CA THR A 235 2.58 -1.78 3.12
C THR A 235 1.52 -0.69 3.25
N SER A 236 1.68 0.23 4.21
CA SER A 236 0.71 1.30 4.49
C SER A 236 1.10 2.63 3.83
N ARG A 237 1.96 3.41 4.47
CA ARG A 237 2.51 4.68 3.96
C ARG A 237 3.96 4.83 4.43
N GLY A 238 4.83 5.33 3.55
CA GLY A 238 6.25 5.54 3.86
C GLY A 238 6.51 6.37 5.12
N PRO A 239 5.91 7.57 5.25
CA PRO A 239 6.17 8.44 6.41
C PRO A 239 5.68 7.92 7.77
N VAL A 240 5.05 6.74 7.84
CA VAL A 240 4.78 6.05 9.12
C VAL A 240 6.09 5.56 9.75
N VAL A 241 7.12 5.35 8.95
CA VAL A 241 8.44 4.88 9.35
C VAL A 241 9.47 6.00 9.24
N ASP A 242 10.26 6.20 10.27
CA ASP A 242 11.51 6.94 10.20
C ASP A 242 12.54 6.04 9.47
N GLU A 243 12.78 6.35 8.20
CA GLU A 243 13.63 5.55 7.32
C GLU A 243 15.09 5.52 7.78
N GLN A 244 15.58 6.60 8.42
CA GLN A 244 16.94 6.61 8.95
C GLN A 244 17.04 5.70 10.18
N ALA A 245 16.10 5.80 11.12
CA ALA A 245 16.05 4.92 12.29
C ALA A 245 15.93 3.44 11.91
N LEU A 246 15.12 3.13 10.87
CA LEU A 246 15.01 1.76 10.36
C LEU A 246 16.33 1.31 9.73
N ALA A 247 16.97 2.12 8.89
CA ALA A 247 18.25 1.78 8.27
C ALA A 247 19.36 1.54 9.30
N ASP A 248 19.44 2.36 10.34
CA ASP A 248 20.41 2.20 11.43
C ASP A 248 20.18 0.89 12.20
N ALA A 249 18.91 0.55 12.46
CA ALA A 249 18.54 -0.70 13.11
C ALA A 249 18.85 -1.94 12.26
N LEU A 250 18.65 -1.86 10.95
CA LEU A 250 18.98 -2.93 10.00
C LEU A 250 20.49 -3.14 9.90
N LYS A 251 21.26 -2.07 9.76
CA LYS A 251 22.74 -2.11 9.67
C LYS A 251 23.40 -2.61 10.94
N SER A 252 22.83 -2.26 12.09
CA SER A 252 23.33 -2.74 13.40
C SER A 252 22.87 -4.15 13.76
N GLY A 253 21.97 -4.77 12.97
CA GLY A 253 21.39 -6.06 13.29
C GLY A 253 20.42 -6.02 14.49
N ARG A 254 19.88 -4.85 14.84
CA ARG A 254 18.92 -4.71 15.95
C ARG A 254 17.62 -5.48 15.67
N ILE A 255 17.22 -5.57 14.40
CA ILE A 255 16.15 -6.44 13.89
C ILE A 255 16.67 -7.26 12.71
N SER A 256 16.04 -8.38 12.40
CA SER A 256 16.52 -9.31 11.37
C SER A 256 16.37 -8.76 9.94
N GLY A 257 15.39 -7.90 9.72
CA GLY A 257 15.12 -7.35 8.39
C GLY A 257 13.84 -6.53 8.35
N ALA A 258 13.54 -6.01 7.16
CA ALA A 258 12.29 -5.33 6.87
C ALA A 258 11.79 -5.63 5.45
N GLY A 259 10.46 -5.52 5.24
CA GLY A 259 9.80 -5.53 3.94
C GLY A 259 9.00 -4.24 3.77
N VAL A 260 9.34 -3.41 2.80
CA VAL A 260 8.68 -2.12 2.57
C VAL A 260 8.20 -2.01 1.11
N ASP A 261 6.91 -1.77 0.94
CA ASP A 261 6.32 -1.49 -0.38
C ASP A 261 6.18 0.02 -0.64
N VAL A 262 6.38 0.82 0.40
CA VAL A 262 6.16 2.27 0.38
C VAL A 262 7.32 3.01 1.04
N LEU A 263 7.70 4.15 0.47
CA LEU A 263 8.75 5.02 0.97
C LEU A 263 8.24 6.44 1.21
N SER A 264 8.98 7.23 1.97
CA SER A 264 8.59 8.62 2.32
C SER A 264 8.53 9.53 1.10
N THR A 265 9.32 9.23 0.08
CA THR A 265 9.28 9.87 -1.25
C THR A 265 9.23 8.79 -2.31
N GLU A 266 8.27 8.88 -3.22
CA GLU A 266 8.05 7.92 -4.31
C GLU A 266 7.99 8.65 -5.67
N PRO A 267 8.90 8.33 -6.63
CA PRO A 267 10.05 7.44 -6.52
C PRO A 267 11.10 7.92 -5.49
N PRO A 268 11.85 6.98 -4.86
CA PRO A 268 12.85 7.34 -3.87
C PRO A 268 14.02 8.12 -4.49
N LYS A 269 14.64 8.99 -3.70
CA LYS A 269 15.93 9.58 -4.04
C LYS A 269 17.03 8.51 -3.89
N GLU A 270 18.09 8.62 -4.69
CA GLU A 270 19.26 7.73 -4.58
C GLU A 270 19.89 7.73 -3.17
N SER A 271 19.74 8.83 -2.44
CA SER A 271 20.22 8.97 -1.06
C SER A 271 19.31 8.36 0.01
N ASN A 272 18.22 7.66 -0.37
CA ASN A 272 17.35 7.01 0.62
C ASN A 272 18.15 5.94 1.39
N PRO A 273 18.17 6.01 2.75
CA PRO A 273 19.06 5.18 3.55
C PRO A 273 18.74 3.68 3.49
N LEU A 274 17.52 3.31 3.11
CA LEU A 274 17.09 1.92 3.02
C LEU A 274 17.62 1.21 1.77
N LEU A 275 17.94 1.94 0.69
CA LEU A 275 18.47 1.36 -0.55
C LEU A 275 19.83 0.66 -0.35
N GLY A 276 20.57 1.03 0.69
CA GLY A 276 21.84 0.40 1.06
C GLY A 276 21.72 -0.71 2.11
N CYS A 277 20.52 -1.19 2.44
CA CYS A 277 20.30 -2.24 3.45
C CYS A 277 19.94 -3.56 2.77
N GLU A 278 20.89 -4.52 2.73
CA GLU A 278 20.69 -5.84 2.08
C GLU A 278 19.58 -6.68 2.73
N ASN A 279 19.31 -6.45 4.02
CA ASN A 279 18.23 -7.09 4.78
C ASN A 279 16.90 -6.30 4.75
N CYS A 280 16.75 -5.35 3.81
CA CYS A 280 15.52 -4.65 3.52
C CYS A 280 14.98 -5.08 2.15
N LEU A 281 13.87 -5.81 2.13
CA LEU A 281 13.15 -6.12 0.90
C LEU A 281 12.31 -4.89 0.51
N ILE A 282 12.56 -4.32 -0.67
CA ILE A 282 11.87 -3.11 -1.14
C ILE A 282 11.13 -3.42 -2.43
N THR A 283 9.84 -3.12 -2.48
CA THR A 283 9.04 -3.17 -3.70
C THR A 283 8.49 -1.80 -4.07
N PRO A 284 8.31 -1.48 -5.36
CA PRO A 284 8.01 -0.12 -5.80
C PRO A 284 6.50 0.19 -5.75
N HIS A 285 5.88 0.13 -4.56
CA HIS A 285 4.47 0.42 -4.28
C HIS A 285 3.51 -0.42 -5.14
N ILE A 286 3.70 -1.74 -5.13
CA ILE A 286 2.99 -2.70 -5.99
C ILE A 286 1.97 -3.57 -5.26
N ALA A 287 1.75 -3.38 -3.96
CA ALA A 287 0.78 -4.16 -3.19
C ALA A 287 -0.64 -4.16 -3.78
N TRP A 288 -0.96 -3.18 -4.63
CA TRP A 288 -2.24 -3.01 -5.31
C TRP A 288 -2.22 -3.38 -6.80
N ALA A 289 -1.05 -3.67 -7.40
CA ALA A 289 -0.85 -3.66 -8.84
C ALA A 289 -1.25 -4.95 -9.56
N GLY A 290 -1.71 -5.98 -8.86
CA GLY A 290 -2.18 -7.23 -9.48
C GLY A 290 -3.29 -6.99 -10.49
N PHE A 291 -3.34 -7.77 -11.57
CA PHE A 291 -4.31 -7.63 -12.67
C PHE A 291 -5.76 -7.62 -12.15
N GLU A 292 -6.13 -8.60 -11.32
CA GLU A 292 -7.48 -8.72 -10.76
C GLU A 292 -7.82 -7.55 -9.81
N THR A 293 -6.80 -7.02 -9.14
CA THR A 293 -6.95 -5.88 -8.24
C THR A 293 -7.20 -4.61 -9.03
N ARG A 294 -6.47 -4.39 -10.13
CA ARG A 294 -6.66 -3.26 -11.03
C ARG A 294 -7.98 -3.37 -11.81
N THR A 295 -8.40 -4.59 -12.17
CA THR A 295 -9.72 -4.83 -12.75
C THR A 295 -10.84 -4.41 -11.80
N ARG A 296 -10.76 -4.80 -10.50
CA ARG A 296 -11.72 -4.33 -9.48
C ARG A 296 -11.70 -2.83 -9.30
N LEU A 297 -10.49 -2.22 -9.30
CA LEU A 297 -10.34 -0.78 -9.22
C LEU A 297 -11.10 -0.07 -10.34
N VAL A 298 -10.86 -0.48 -11.59
CA VAL A 298 -11.51 0.09 -12.79
C VAL A 298 -13.04 -0.12 -12.73
N GLY A 299 -13.52 -1.28 -12.28
CA GLY A 299 -14.95 -1.54 -12.09
C GLY A 299 -15.59 -0.58 -11.07
N ILE A 300 -14.93 -0.30 -9.94
CA ILE A 300 -15.44 0.68 -8.96
C ILE A 300 -15.41 2.11 -9.53
N VAL A 301 -14.41 2.46 -10.34
CA VAL A 301 -14.39 3.75 -11.04
C VAL A 301 -15.56 3.87 -12.00
N GLU A 302 -15.88 2.81 -12.74
CA GLU A 302 -17.07 2.75 -13.59
C GLU A 302 -18.36 2.96 -12.76
N GLU A 303 -18.50 2.28 -11.62
CA GLU A 303 -19.62 2.47 -10.70
C GLU A 303 -19.73 3.92 -10.20
N ASN A 304 -18.62 4.54 -9.81
CA ASN A 304 -18.57 5.96 -9.39
C ASN A 304 -19.06 6.89 -10.50
N LEU A 305 -18.61 6.68 -11.73
CA LEU A 305 -18.99 7.48 -12.89
C LEU A 305 -20.46 7.31 -13.25
N ARG A 306 -20.96 6.07 -13.29
CA ARG A 306 -22.37 5.78 -13.57
C ARG A 306 -23.30 6.37 -12.49
N ALA A 307 -22.90 6.31 -11.23
CA ALA A 307 -23.64 6.92 -10.11
C ALA A 307 -23.65 8.46 -10.21
N PHE A 308 -22.51 9.07 -10.54
CA PHE A 308 -22.43 10.51 -10.76
C PHE A 308 -23.36 10.97 -11.91
N VAL A 309 -23.36 10.27 -13.04
CA VAL A 309 -24.25 10.58 -14.21
C VAL A 309 -25.73 10.51 -13.83
N LYS A 310 -26.09 9.62 -12.91
CA LYS A 310 -27.47 9.52 -12.37
C LYS A 310 -27.82 10.60 -11.33
N GLY A 311 -26.85 11.42 -10.94
CA GLY A 311 -27.04 12.46 -9.91
C GLY A 311 -26.89 11.95 -8.47
N GLU A 312 -26.43 10.72 -8.27
CA GLU A 312 -26.27 10.07 -6.96
C GLU A 312 -24.81 9.61 -6.73
N PRO A 313 -23.83 10.51 -6.66
CA PRO A 313 -22.42 10.14 -6.55
C PRO A 313 -22.15 9.31 -5.30
N ILE A 314 -21.42 8.20 -5.48
CA ILE A 314 -21.02 7.26 -4.43
C ILE A 314 -19.53 7.38 -4.11
N ASN A 315 -19.09 6.80 -2.99
CA ASN A 315 -17.70 6.82 -2.53
C ASN A 315 -17.11 8.24 -2.42
N VAL A 316 -17.97 9.25 -2.17
CA VAL A 316 -17.60 10.66 -2.06
C VAL A 316 -16.84 10.90 -0.76
N VAL A 317 -15.65 11.52 -0.88
CA VAL A 317 -14.72 11.79 0.24
C VAL A 317 -14.79 13.22 0.79
N ASN A 318 -15.49 14.12 0.10
CA ASN A 318 -15.63 15.54 0.45
C ASN A 318 -17.09 15.98 0.71
N LYS A 319 -17.86 15.10 1.37
CA LYS A 319 -19.25 15.39 1.80
C LYS A 319 -19.31 16.59 2.73
#